data_830dbadd887eaf3bb058a52a55bfdd7c
#
_entry.id   830dbadd887eaf3bb058a52a55bfdd7c
#
_cell.length_a   1.000
_cell.length_b   1.000
_cell.length_c   1.000
_cell.angle_alpha   90.00
_cell.angle_beta   90.00
_cell.angle_gamma   90.00
#
_symmetry.space_group_name_H-M   'P 1'
#
loop_
_entity.id
_entity.type
_entity.pdbx_description
1 polymer ?
#
loop_
_entity_poly.entity_id
_entity_poly.type
_entity_poly.pdbx_seq_one_letter_code
_entity_poly.pdbx_strand_id
1 'polypeptide(L)'
;METLIDDIGSFPLPPTIGREQFERAYTLARKALNEGKDIKKDAFLLKNFYSVIVDSFRKKCQTGLDIANYPQHYDMHSQFTEVMEKAMEKGSYEVEEKHAMIPEVHVISNEAKALSEGFERKISLRVCITGPMELYLKMVGKTVYKDILLMFAETVRRFAKNAILDSKYIKTEVVSLDEPSFGFQEISADKNTILEAMEKAFNFTGVIKQIHLHAPSRITDMLEIKNLGVVSLEYAASPKNIDAVSKRLLEAADKQIRIGISRTDINNIIAELYEKGITKPNAEQLVESEEIIQKRFLKAREKFGETMTFTGPDCGLGGWPTQEAAQLLLERTARAVKKA
;
A
#
# COMPACT_ATOMS: atom_id res chain seq x y z
N MET A 1 -19.64 13.87 2.90
CA MET A 1 -19.17 12.63 2.20
C MET A 1 -18.82 11.59 3.24
N GLU A 2 -19.15 10.33 3.00
CA GLU A 2 -18.78 9.21 3.88
C GLU A 2 -17.28 8.95 3.76
N THR A 3 -16.59 8.64 4.89
CA THR A 3 -15.17 8.31 4.87
C THR A 3 -15.01 6.85 4.48
N LEU A 4 -14.29 6.56 3.41
CA LEU A 4 -14.01 5.22 2.92
C LEU A 4 -12.95 4.52 3.76
N ILE A 5 -13.11 3.23 3.97
CA ILE A 5 -12.20 2.41 4.75
C ILE A 5 -11.33 1.61 3.79
N ASP A 6 -10.02 1.86 3.81
CA ASP A 6 -9.05 1.12 3.03
C ASP A 6 -7.92 0.55 3.90
N ASP A 7 -7.07 -0.30 3.34
CA ASP A 7 -5.82 -0.71 3.97
C ASP A 7 -4.60 -0.34 3.10
N ILE A 8 -3.43 -0.18 3.72
CA ILE A 8 -2.24 0.36 3.04
C ILE A 8 -1.58 -0.66 2.11
N GLY A 9 -1.45 -1.92 2.55
CA GLY A 9 -0.69 -2.84 1.70
C GLY A 9 -0.54 -4.24 2.27
N SER A 10 0.71 -4.59 2.57
CA SER A 10 1.15 -5.95 2.87
C SER A 10 0.30 -6.70 3.90
N PHE A 11 0.18 -8.01 3.68
CA PHE A 11 -0.54 -8.93 4.54
C PHE A 11 0.36 -10.14 4.87
N PRO A 12 0.25 -10.79 6.04
CA PRO A 12 1.09 -11.92 6.39
C PRO A 12 0.91 -13.09 5.41
N LEU A 13 1.98 -13.83 5.16
CA LEU A 13 1.85 -15.10 4.47
C LEU A 13 1.03 -16.09 5.31
N PRO A 14 0.21 -16.96 4.68
CA PRO A 14 -0.43 -18.04 5.41
C PRO A 14 0.62 -19.04 5.93
N PRO A 15 0.36 -19.73 7.07
CA PRO A 15 1.31 -20.64 7.68
C PRO A 15 1.61 -21.89 6.82
N THR A 16 0.85 -22.08 5.75
CA THR A 16 0.99 -23.22 4.81
C THR A 16 2.13 -23.06 3.81
N ILE A 17 2.77 -21.88 3.75
CA ILE A 17 3.89 -21.62 2.84
C ILE A 17 5.00 -20.83 3.53
N GLY A 18 6.25 -21.31 3.37
CA GLY A 18 7.44 -20.59 3.83
C GLY A 18 7.79 -19.39 2.93
N ARG A 19 8.47 -18.40 3.50
CA ARG A 19 8.90 -17.18 2.82
C ARG A 19 9.70 -17.47 1.54
N GLU A 20 10.75 -18.25 1.62
CA GLU A 20 11.60 -18.61 0.48
C GLU A 20 10.83 -19.32 -0.64
N GLN A 21 9.90 -20.20 -0.27
CA GLN A 21 9.09 -20.92 -1.24
C GLN A 21 8.13 -19.95 -1.99
N PHE A 22 7.54 -18.99 -1.28
CA PHE A 22 6.70 -17.97 -1.88
C PHE A 22 7.51 -17.06 -2.82
N GLU A 23 8.67 -16.58 -2.38
CA GLU A 23 9.55 -15.71 -3.18
C GLU A 23 10.02 -16.38 -4.46
N ARG A 24 10.40 -17.67 -4.37
CA ARG A 24 10.70 -18.48 -5.56
C ARG A 24 9.50 -18.59 -6.49
N ALA A 25 8.32 -18.87 -5.95
CA ALA A 25 7.10 -18.97 -6.75
C ALA A 25 6.73 -17.62 -7.39
N TYR A 26 6.89 -16.51 -6.68
CA TYR A 26 6.67 -15.15 -7.18
C TYR A 26 7.57 -14.84 -8.39
N THR A 27 8.89 -15.09 -8.28
CA THR A 27 9.85 -14.84 -9.36
C THR A 27 9.53 -15.69 -10.60
N LEU A 28 9.19 -16.96 -10.41
CA LEU A 28 8.78 -17.86 -11.50
C LEU A 28 7.46 -17.43 -12.14
N ALA A 29 6.47 -17.01 -11.32
CA ALA A 29 5.19 -16.51 -11.82
C ALA A 29 5.38 -15.23 -12.65
N ARG A 30 6.18 -14.26 -12.17
CA ARG A 30 6.52 -13.06 -12.94
C ARG A 30 7.14 -13.40 -14.30
N LYS A 31 8.08 -14.35 -14.32
CA LYS A 31 8.69 -14.79 -15.58
C LYS A 31 7.67 -15.42 -16.51
N ALA A 32 6.85 -16.36 -16.02
CA ALA A 32 5.82 -17.03 -16.80
C ALA A 32 4.79 -16.03 -17.38
N LEU A 33 4.35 -15.07 -16.57
CA LEU A 33 3.41 -14.03 -17.01
C LEU A 33 4.02 -13.12 -18.09
N ASN A 34 5.28 -12.73 -17.96
CA ASN A 34 5.99 -11.95 -18.99
C ASN A 34 6.15 -12.73 -20.32
N GLU A 35 6.15 -14.05 -20.27
CA GLU A 35 6.17 -14.94 -21.44
C GLU A 35 4.75 -15.27 -21.97
N GLY A 36 3.70 -14.66 -21.38
CA GLY A 36 2.30 -14.91 -21.75
C GLY A 36 1.78 -16.29 -21.37
N LYS A 37 2.43 -16.97 -20.42
CA LYS A 37 2.04 -18.32 -19.98
C LYS A 37 0.92 -18.25 -18.94
N ASP A 38 0.02 -19.20 -18.98
CA ASP A 38 -1.02 -19.41 -17.97
C ASP A 38 -0.41 -20.11 -16.74
N ILE A 39 -0.23 -19.35 -15.66
CA ILE A 39 0.37 -19.85 -14.41
C ILE A 39 -0.53 -20.86 -13.66
N LYS A 40 -1.83 -20.94 -13.98
CA LYS A 40 -2.73 -21.97 -13.42
C LYS A 40 -2.42 -23.38 -13.90
N LYS A 41 -1.76 -23.51 -15.05
CA LYS A 41 -1.36 -24.82 -15.62
C LYS A 41 -0.11 -25.40 -14.95
N ASP A 42 0.62 -24.61 -14.20
CA ASP A 42 1.77 -25.07 -13.42
C ASP A 42 1.32 -25.36 -11.98
N ALA A 43 1.36 -26.62 -11.57
CA ALA A 43 0.88 -27.06 -10.25
C ALA A 43 1.67 -26.40 -9.09
N PHE A 44 2.96 -26.10 -9.28
CA PHE A 44 3.76 -25.41 -8.28
C PHE A 44 3.32 -23.95 -8.13
N LEU A 45 3.13 -23.22 -9.25
CA LEU A 45 2.70 -21.83 -9.25
C LEU A 45 1.25 -21.68 -8.77
N LEU A 46 0.37 -22.60 -9.18
CA LEU A 46 -1.01 -22.62 -8.71
C LEU A 46 -1.09 -22.72 -7.20
N LYS A 47 -0.35 -23.66 -6.59
CA LYS A 47 -0.37 -23.91 -5.14
C LYS A 47 0.35 -22.82 -4.35
N ASN A 48 1.55 -22.41 -4.78
CA ASN A 48 2.48 -21.63 -3.95
C ASN A 48 2.47 -20.12 -4.24
N PHE A 49 1.73 -19.70 -5.27
CA PHE A 49 1.57 -18.30 -5.62
C PHE A 49 0.09 -17.96 -5.85
N TYR A 50 -0.54 -18.53 -6.88
CA TYR A 50 -1.88 -18.14 -7.31
C TYR A 50 -2.92 -18.26 -6.20
N SER A 51 -3.08 -19.47 -5.62
CA SER A 51 -4.05 -19.71 -4.55
C SER A 51 -3.74 -18.88 -3.30
N VAL A 52 -2.46 -18.69 -2.95
CA VAL A 52 -2.03 -17.87 -1.82
C VAL A 52 -2.53 -16.42 -1.97
N ILE A 53 -2.37 -15.84 -3.17
CA ILE A 53 -2.83 -14.47 -3.45
C ILE A 53 -4.36 -14.38 -3.37
N VAL A 54 -5.07 -15.30 -4.04
CA VAL A 54 -6.55 -15.30 -4.08
C VAL A 54 -7.14 -15.44 -2.68
N ASP A 55 -6.64 -16.40 -1.89
CA ASP A 55 -7.17 -16.66 -0.55
C ASP A 55 -6.87 -15.52 0.42
N SER A 56 -5.66 -14.93 0.35
CA SER A 56 -5.30 -13.77 1.17
C SER A 56 -6.12 -12.54 0.80
N PHE A 57 -6.34 -12.28 -0.49
CA PHE A 57 -7.16 -11.16 -0.94
C PHE A 57 -8.63 -11.34 -0.55
N ARG A 58 -9.17 -12.57 -0.66
CA ARG A 58 -10.53 -12.90 -0.21
C ARG A 58 -10.70 -12.61 1.28
N LYS A 59 -9.75 -12.99 2.13
CA LYS A 59 -9.78 -12.68 3.58
C LYS A 59 -9.83 -11.17 3.82
N LYS A 60 -9.03 -10.37 3.13
CA LYS A 60 -9.09 -8.91 3.24
C LYS A 60 -10.46 -8.35 2.84
N CYS A 61 -11.04 -8.83 1.73
CA CYS A 61 -12.37 -8.41 1.29
C CYS A 61 -13.50 -8.76 2.28
N GLN A 62 -13.31 -9.79 3.12
CA GLN A 62 -14.28 -10.21 4.15
C GLN A 62 -14.28 -9.32 5.39
N THR A 63 -13.27 -8.49 5.61
CA THR A 63 -13.11 -7.71 6.86
C THR A 63 -14.01 -6.48 6.96
N GLY A 64 -14.74 -6.16 5.90
CA GLY A 64 -15.61 -4.99 5.88
C GLY A 64 -14.93 -3.71 5.37
N LEU A 65 -13.73 -3.82 4.80
CA LEU A 65 -13.10 -2.74 4.04
C LEU A 65 -13.95 -2.37 2.82
N ASP A 66 -14.02 -1.08 2.50
CA ASP A 66 -14.65 -0.60 1.27
C ASP A 66 -13.73 -0.82 0.07
N ILE A 67 -12.43 -0.64 0.28
CA ILE A 67 -11.39 -0.80 -0.75
C ILE A 67 -10.24 -1.61 -0.16
N ALA A 68 -9.97 -2.80 -0.71
CA ALA A 68 -8.91 -3.68 -0.25
C ALA A 68 -7.66 -3.55 -1.13
N ASN A 69 -6.48 -3.43 -0.51
CA ASN A 69 -5.21 -3.52 -1.24
C ASN A 69 -4.89 -4.98 -1.59
N TYR A 70 -4.22 -5.22 -2.72
CA TYR A 70 -3.68 -6.54 -3.00
C TYR A 70 -2.75 -7.01 -1.87
N PRO A 71 -2.55 -8.31 -1.62
CA PRO A 71 -1.88 -8.80 -0.41
C PRO A 71 -0.44 -8.35 -0.22
N GLN A 72 0.26 -8.01 -1.30
CA GLN A 72 1.67 -7.58 -1.27
C GLN A 72 2.53 -8.45 -0.35
N HIS A 73 2.51 -9.75 -0.60
CA HIS A 73 3.32 -10.71 0.17
C HIS A 73 4.80 -10.64 -0.16
N TYR A 74 5.15 -10.15 -1.36
CA TYR A 74 6.53 -9.97 -1.77
C TYR A 74 7.11 -8.71 -1.13
N ASP A 75 8.44 -8.69 -0.92
CA ASP A 75 9.12 -7.52 -0.37
C ASP A 75 8.88 -6.27 -1.23
N MET A 76 8.49 -5.18 -0.60
CA MET A 76 8.06 -3.96 -1.28
C MET A 76 9.15 -3.31 -2.14
N HIS A 77 10.43 -3.49 -1.79
CA HIS A 77 11.55 -3.00 -2.60
C HIS A 77 11.85 -3.98 -3.73
N SER A 78 12.11 -5.25 -3.40
CA SER A 78 12.47 -6.31 -4.35
C SER A 78 11.43 -6.48 -5.46
N GLN A 79 10.17 -6.24 -5.15
CA GLN A 79 9.06 -6.26 -6.11
C GLN A 79 9.33 -5.37 -7.34
N PHE A 80 9.98 -4.25 -7.16
CA PHE A 80 10.27 -3.26 -8.20
C PHE A 80 11.74 -3.25 -8.60
N THR A 81 12.66 -3.31 -7.62
CA THR A 81 14.10 -3.19 -7.91
C THR A 81 14.63 -4.32 -8.76
N GLU A 82 14.17 -5.57 -8.59
CA GLU A 82 14.58 -6.71 -9.44
C GLU A 82 14.28 -6.50 -10.93
N VAL A 83 13.20 -5.80 -11.25
CA VAL A 83 12.86 -5.49 -12.65
C VAL A 83 13.69 -4.33 -13.16
N MET A 84 13.98 -3.35 -12.29
CA MET A 84 14.85 -2.22 -12.61
C MET A 84 16.29 -2.64 -12.79
N GLU A 85 16.81 -3.56 -11.98
CA GLU A 85 18.16 -4.15 -12.13
C GLU A 85 18.33 -4.81 -13.49
N LYS A 86 17.32 -5.56 -13.97
CA LYS A 86 17.32 -6.12 -15.33
C LYS A 86 17.26 -5.06 -16.43
N ALA A 87 16.63 -3.92 -16.18
CA ALA A 87 16.66 -2.79 -17.12
C ALA A 87 18.04 -2.10 -17.12
N MET A 88 18.68 -1.99 -15.93
CA MET A 88 20.04 -1.46 -15.81
C MET A 88 21.08 -2.28 -16.59
N GLU A 89 20.95 -3.60 -16.66
CA GLU A 89 21.80 -4.45 -17.50
C GLU A 89 21.76 -4.04 -18.98
N LYS A 90 20.68 -3.36 -19.39
CA LYS A 90 20.49 -2.78 -20.73
C LYS A 90 20.83 -1.29 -20.83
N GLY A 91 21.38 -0.71 -19.76
CA GLY A 91 21.84 0.67 -19.71
C GLY A 91 20.78 1.72 -19.30
N SER A 92 19.67 1.32 -18.72
CA SER A 92 18.62 2.26 -18.25
C SER A 92 17.95 1.79 -16.97
N TYR A 93 17.56 2.72 -16.09
CA TYR A 93 16.68 2.43 -14.96
C TYR A 93 15.20 2.39 -15.33
N GLU A 94 14.85 2.75 -16.56
CA GLU A 94 13.47 2.69 -17.04
C GLU A 94 13.07 1.28 -17.42
N VAL A 95 12.13 0.70 -16.69
CA VAL A 95 11.50 -0.57 -17.03
C VAL A 95 10.56 -0.39 -18.22
N GLU A 96 10.71 -1.21 -19.27
CA GLU A 96 9.78 -1.20 -20.40
C GLU A 96 8.34 -1.43 -19.92
N GLU A 97 7.36 -0.72 -20.49
CA GLU A 97 5.95 -0.76 -20.06
C GLU A 97 5.39 -2.20 -19.95
N LYS A 98 5.72 -3.07 -20.91
CA LYS A 98 5.27 -4.48 -20.90
C LYS A 98 5.80 -5.31 -19.72
N HIS A 99 6.90 -4.88 -19.07
CA HIS A 99 7.51 -5.55 -17.92
C HIS A 99 7.16 -4.90 -16.59
N ALA A 100 6.55 -3.71 -16.60
CA ALA A 100 6.09 -3.00 -15.42
C ALA A 100 4.76 -3.59 -14.92
N MET A 101 4.79 -4.81 -14.40
CA MET A 101 3.61 -5.58 -13.99
C MET A 101 3.77 -6.05 -12.54
N ILE A 102 2.67 -5.99 -11.79
CA ILE A 102 2.54 -6.57 -10.44
C ILE A 102 1.84 -7.93 -10.59
N PRO A 103 2.54 -9.06 -10.41
CA PRO A 103 1.97 -10.40 -10.60
C PRO A 103 0.72 -10.67 -9.76
N GLU A 104 0.68 -10.15 -8.52
CA GLU A 104 -0.47 -10.29 -7.61
C GLU A 104 -1.72 -9.59 -8.16
N VAL A 105 -1.57 -8.38 -8.71
CA VAL A 105 -2.68 -7.64 -9.35
C VAL A 105 -3.21 -8.40 -10.58
N HIS A 106 -2.30 -9.02 -11.35
CA HIS A 106 -2.70 -9.87 -12.48
C HIS A 106 -3.53 -11.08 -12.02
N VAL A 107 -3.12 -11.75 -10.93
CA VAL A 107 -3.89 -12.87 -10.36
C VAL A 107 -5.29 -12.42 -9.94
N ILE A 108 -5.38 -11.30 -9.22
CA ILE A 108 -6.67 -10.73 -8.77
C ILE A 108 -7.56 -10.37 -9.97
N SER A 109 -6.98 -9.79 -11.03
CA SER A 109 -7.70 -9.51 -12.27
C SER A 109 -8.31 -10.76 -12.90
N ASN A 110 -7.55 -11.87 -12.94
CA ASN A 110 -8.03 -13.14 -13.49
C ASN A 110 -9.14 -13.78 -12.63
N GLU A 111 -9.18 -13.53 -11.32
CA GLU A 111 -10.21 -14.03 -10.40
C GLU A 111 -11.33 -13.02 -10.16
N ALA A 112 -11.30 -11.84 -10.79
CA ALA A 112 -12.21 -10.74 -10.53
C ALA A 112 -13.69 -11.15 -10.64
N LYS A 113 -14.05 -11.99 -11.62
CA LYS A 113 -15.41 -12.49 -11.79
C LYS A 113 -15.84 -13.36 -10.60
N ALA A 114 -15.06 -14.36 -10.25
CA ALA A 114 -15.37 -15.26 -9.14
C ALA A 114 -15.42 -14.54 -7.78
N LEU A 115 -14.52 -13.57 -7.58
CA LEU A 115 -14.53 -12.71 -6.37
C LEU A 115 -15.78 -11.84 -6.34
N SER A 116 -16.12 -11.16 -7.45
CA SER A 116 -17.30 -10.29 -7.53
C SER A 116 -18.61 -11.05 -7.32
N GLU A 117 -18.75 -12.23 -7.92
CA GLU A 117 -19.90 -13.10 -7.74
C GLU A 117 -19.99 -13.64 -6.30
N GLY A 118 -18.87 -14.04 -5.68
CA GLY A 118 -18.82 -14.53 -4.31
C GLY A 118 -19.10 -13.46 -3.25
N PHE A 119 -18.85 -12.19 -3.54
CA PHE A 119 -19.15 -11.05 -2.64
C PHE A 119 -20.40 -10.29 -3.04
N GLU A 120 -21.09 -10.69 -4.12
CA GLU A 120 -22.28 -10.02 -4.67
C GLU A 120 -22.11 -8.51 -4.91
N ARG A 121 -20.86 -8.10 -5.22
CA ARG A 121 -20.48 -6.69 -5.48
C ARG A 121 -19.29 -6.58 -6.42
N LYS A 122 -19.17 -5.46 -7.12
CA LYS A 122 -17.94 -5.12 -7.85
C LYS A 122 -16.81 -4.97 -6.82
N ILE A 123 -15.64 -5.52 -7.14
CA ILE A 123 -14.47 -5.45 -6.26
C ILE A 123 -13.79 -4.08 -6.42
N SER A 124 -13.64 -3.39 -5.31
CA SER A 124 -12.86 -2.15 -5.23
C SER A 124 -11.44 -2.48 -4.79
N LEU A 125 -10.48 -2.19 -5.66
CA LEU A 125 -9.06 -2.51 -5.46
C LEU A 125 -8.27 -1.24 -5.15
N ARG A 126 -7.40 -1.32 -4.15
CA ARG A 126 -6.28 -0.42 -3.94
C ARG A 126 -5.01 -1.08 -4.44
N VAL A 127 -4.11 -0.30 -5.02
CA VAL A 127 -2.78 -0.75 -5.40
C VAL A 127 -1.74 0.16 -4.77
N CYS A 128 -0.88 -0.41 -3.93
CA CYS A 128 0.31 0.27 -3.42
C CYS A 128 1.53 -0.03 -4.30
N ILE A 129 2.34 0.97 -4.53
CA ILE A 129 3.59 0.90 -5.31
C ILE A 129 4.65 1.65 -4.53
N THR A 130 5.82 1.07 -4.35
CA THR A 130 6.94 1.79 -3.73
C THR A 130 7.30 2.99 -4.60
N GLY A 131 7.35 4.14 -3.97
CA GLY A 131 7.52 5.40 -4.66
C GLY A 131 8.93 5.64 -5.21
N PRO A 132 9.10 6.61 -6.13
CA PRO A 132 10.37 6.81 -6.81
C PRO A 132 11.49 7.26 -5.87
N MET A 133 11.19 7.99 -4.80
CA MET A 133 12.20 8.43 -3.84
C MET A 133 12.71 7.25 -3.01
N GLU A 134 11.82 6.40 -2.51
CA GLU A 134 12.16 5.20 -1.75
C GLU A 134 13.01 4.22 -2.59
N LEU A 135 12.59 3.94 -3.82
CA LEU A 135 13.35 3.09 -4.73
C LEU A 135 14.71 3.67 -5.07
N TYR A 136 14.78 4.99 -5.30
CA TYR A 136 16.03 5.68 -5.56
C TYR A 136 17.00 5.58 -4.38
N LEU A 137 16.52 5.87 -3.16
CA LEU A 137 17.31 5.73 -1.94
C LEU A 137 17.86 4.31 -1.76
N LYS A 138 17.05 3.31 -2.09
CA LYS A 138 17.42 1.90 -1.97
C LYS A 138 18.49 1.48 -2.98
N MET A 139 18.41 1.92 -4.22
CA MET A 139 19.27 1.45 -5.32
C MET A 139 20.48 2.34 -5.58
N VAL A 140 20.36 3.65 -5.37
CA VAL A 140 21.38 4.66 -5.72
C VAL A 140 21.96 5.32 -4.48
N GLY A 141 21.11 5.60 -3.48
CA GLY A 141 21.52 6.25 -2.24
C GLY A 141 21.05 7.70 -2.12
N LYS A 142 21.74 8.49 -1.26
CA LYS A 142 21.27 9.81 -0.86
C LYS A 142 21.64 10.94 -1.83
N THR A 143 22.66 10.77 -2.66
CA THR A 143 23.05 11.76 -3.67
C THR A 143 22.13 11.65 -4.88
N VAL A 144 21.39 12.71 -5.17
CA VAL A 144 20.36 12.65 -6.21
C VAL A 144 20.90 13.21 -7.53
N TYR A 145 20.82 12.38 -8.57
CA TYR A 145 20.99 12.74 -9.98
C TYR A 145 19.59 12.84 -10.60
N LYS A 146 19.21 14.04 -11.01
CA LYS A 146 17.84 14.36 -11.45
C LYS A 146 17.37 13.47 -12.61
N ASP A 147 18.19 13.25 -13.61
CA ASP A 147 17.89 12.41 -14.77
C ASP A 147 17.59 10.97 -14.38
N ILE A 148 18.39 10.41 -13.46
CA ILE A 148 18.18 9.06 -12.93
C ILE A 148 16.90 9.02 -12.12
N LEU A 149 16.64 9.98 -11.21
CA LEU A 149 15.41 10.02 -10.44
C LEU A 149 14.17 10.10 -11.34
N LEU A 150 14.24 10.84 -12.44
CA LEU A 150 13.13 10.90 -13.41
C LEU A 150 12.91 9.57 -14.15
N MET A 151 13.94 8.72 -14.32
CA MET A 151 13.77 7.34 -14.83
C MET A 151 13.03 6.44 -13.82
N PHE A 152 13.33 6.60 -12.51
CA PHE A 152 12.60 5.92 -11.45
C PHE A 152 11.13 6.35 -11.43
N ALA A 153 10.87 7.65 -11.53
CA ALA A 153 9.51 8.19 -11.59
C ALA A 153 8.72 7.65 -12.79
N GLU A 154 9.36 7.54 -13.96
CA GLU A 154 8.74 6.94 -15.15
C GLU A 154 8.44 5.46 -14.96
N THR A 155 9.36 4.71 -14.35
CA THR A 155 9.16 3.29 -14.03
C THR A 155 7.96 3.11 -13.09
N VAL A 156 7.88 3.89 -12.01
CA VAL A 156 6.75 3.88 -11.07
C VAL A 156 5.44 4.21 -11.78
N ARG A 157 5.43 5.23 -12.64
CA ARG A 157 4.26 5.59 -13.47
C ARG A 157 3.79 4.43 -14.35
N ARG A 158 4.70 3.68 -14.97
CA ARG A 158 4.36 2.51 -15.80
C ARG A 158 3.73 1.39 -14.97
N PHE A 159 4.28 1.08 -13.79
CA PHE A 159 3.65 0.13 -12.86
C PHE A 159 2.25 0.58 -12.43
N ALA A 160 2.09 1.86 -12.11
CA ALA A 160 0.79 2.42 -11.73
C ALA A 160 -0.23 2.28 -12.87
N LYS A 161 0.13 2.68 -14.08
CA LYS A 161 -0.73 2.58 -15.27
C LYS A 161 -1.17 1.15 -15.54
N ASN A 162 -0.25 0.18 -15.46
CA ASN A 162 -0.53 -1.24 -15.75
C ASN A 162 -1.33 -1.92 -14.61
N ALA A 163 -1.40 -1.32 -13.43
CA ALA A 163 -2.18 -1.83 -12.31
C ALA A 163 -3.61 -1.26 -12.25
N ILE A 164 -3.96 -0.34 -13.16
CA ILE A 164 -5.32 0.21 -13.25
C ILE A 164 -6.21 -0.77 -13.99
N LEU A 165 -7.08 -1.42 -13.23
CA LEU A 165 -8.11 -2.33 -13.73
C LEU A 165 -9.46 -1.60 -13.77
N ASP A 166 -10.22 -1.78 -14.85
CA ASP A 166 -11.61 -1.36 -14.92
C ASP A 166 -12.40 -2.34 -15.78
N SER A 167 -13.24 -3.11 -15.11
CA SER A 167 -14.12 -4.09 -15.74
C SER A 167 -15.47 -4.13 -15.02
N LYS A 168 -16.40 -4.94 -15.50
CA LYS A 168 -17.67 -5.18 -14.82
C LYS A 168 -17.49 -5.69 -13.39
N TYR A 169 -16.42 -6.43 -13.11
CA TYR A 169 -16.23 -7.19 -11.88
C TYR A 169 -15.28 -6.54 -10.89
N ILE A 170 -14.33 -5.74 -11.37
CA ILE A 170 -13.30 -5.11 -10.54
C ILE A 170 -12.97 -3.72 -11.06
N LYS A 171 -12.64 -2.81 -10.14
CA LYS A 171 -12.10 -1.50 -10.47
C LYS A 171 -10.97 -1.15 -9.49
N THR A 172 -9.85 -0.69 -10.02
CA THR A 172 -8.84 -0.01 -9.20
C THR A 172 -9.37 1.38 -8.88
N GLU A 173 -9.72 1.60 -7.60
CA GLU A 173 -10.22 2.90 -7.13
C GLU A 173 -9.07 3.81 -6.70
N VAL A 174 -8.02 3.23 -6.12
CA VAL A 174 -6.89 3.96 -5.54
C VAL A 174 -5.57 3.36 -6.02
N VAL A 175 -4.65 4.22 -6.44
CA VAL A 175 -3.22 3.91 -6.56
C VAL A 175 -2.46 4.79 -5.57
N SER A 176 -1.69 4.16 -4.70
CA SER A 176 -0.85 4.81 -3.69
C SER A 176 0.62 4.66 -4.04
N LEU A 177 1.37 5.74 -3.93
CA LEU A 177 2.83 5.67 -3.88
C LEU A 177 3.28 5.71 -2.43
N ASP A 178 4.04 4.70 -2.02
CA ASP A 178 4.48 4.54 -0.63
C ASP A 178 5.94 4.98 -0.51
N GLU A 179 6.16 6.03 0.29
CA GLU A 179 7.44 6.71 0.51
C GLU A 179 7.84 6.68 2.01
N PRO A 180 8.09 5.49 2.58
CA PRO A 180 8.29 5.35 4.02
C PRO A 180 9.52 6.08 4.56
N SER A 181 10.59 6.15 3.80
CA SER A 181 11.83 6.84 4.21
C SER A 181 11.80 8.35 3.97
N PHE A 182 10.88 8.83 3.13
CA PHE A 182 10.79 10.23 2.76
C PHE A 182 10.36 11.09 3.96
N GLY A 183 11.22 12.03 4.33
CA GLY A 183 11.04 12.85 5.52
C GLY A 183 11.75 12.33 6.78
N PHE A 184 12.18 11.07 6.82
CA PHE A 184 13.11 10.53 7.82
C PHE A 184 14.56 10.60 7.36
N GLN A 185 14.80 10.32 6.09
CA GLN A 185 16.13 10.36 5.52
C GLN A 185 16.31 11.66 4.73
N GLU A 186 17.43 12.32 4.99
CA GLU A 186 17.84 13.46 4.15
C GLU A 186 18.38 12.95 2.82
N ILE A 187 17.91 13.57 1.75
CA ILE A 187 18.37 13.35 0.38
C ILE A 187 18.85 14.67 -0.21
N SER A 188 19.92 14.64 -0.97
CA SER A 188 20.52 15.83 -1.58
C SER A 188 19.79 16.23 -2.88
N ALA A 189 18.47 16.39 -2.81
CA ALA A 189 17.69 16.92 -3.93
C ALA A 189 17.03 18.24 -3.53
N ASP A 190 17.04 19.20 -4.46
CA ASP A 190 16.24 20.39 -4.30
C ASP A 190 14.75 20.08 -4.43
N LYS A 191 13.92 20.93 -3.86
CA LYS A 191 12.47 20.74 -3.84
C LYS A 191 11.87 20.59 -5.23
N ASN A 192 12.32 21.37 -6.21
CA ASN A 192 11.75 21.34 -7.56
C ASN A 192 12.04 20.01 -8.25
N THR A 193 13.23 19.44 -8.06
CA THR A 193 13.58 18.11 -8.57
C THR A 193 12.67 17.03 -7.97
N ILE A 194 12.38 17.09 -6.65
CA ILE A 194 11.46 16.17 -5.99
C ILE A 194 10.05 16.32 -6.56
N LEU A 195 9.53 17.54 -6.64
CA LEU A 195 8.19 17.81 -7.17
C LEU A 195 8.04 17.34 -8.61
N GLU A 196 9.05 17.58 -9.47
CA GLU A 196 9.02 17.11 -10.86
C GLU A 196 8.99 15.58 -10.97
N ALA A 197 9.78 14.89 -10.14
CA ALA A 197 9.76 13.42 -10.11
C ALA A 197 8.42 12.89 -9.64
N MET A 198 7.83 13.47 -8.59
CA MET A 198 6.53 13.05 -8.07
C MET A 198 5.39 13.36 -9.05
N GLU A 199 5.40 14.54 -9.70
CA GLU A 199 4.43 14.87 -10.75
C GLU A 199 4.50 13.87 -11.91
N LYS A 200 5.72 13.48 -12.32
CA LYS A 200 5.90 12.46 -13.35
C LYS A 200 5.39 11.10 -12.91
N ALA A 201 5.70 10.68 -11.68
CA ALA A 201 5.25 9.40 -11.14
C ALA A 201 3.71 9.33 -11.03
N PHE A 202 3.04 10.43 -10.68
CA PHE A 202 1.58 10.53 -10.61
C PHE A 202 0.89 10.86 -11.93
N ASN A 203 1.60 10.89 -13.05
CA ASN A 203 1.01 11.23 -14.35
C ASN A 203 0.28 10.03 -14.99
N PHE A 204 -0.82 9.63 -14.37
CA PHE A 204 -1.82 8.67 -14.87
C PHE A 204 -3.22 9.14 -14.46
N THR A 205 -4.28 8.53 -15.00
CA THR A 205 -5.67 8.98 -14.82
C THR A 205 -6.61 7.82 -14.49
N GLY A 206 -7.84 8.12 -14.11
CA GLY A 206 -8.91 7.14 -13.91
C GLY A 206 -9.00 6.55 -12.50
N VAL A 207 -8.14 7.00 -11.58
CA VAL A 207 -8.10 6.52 -10.19
C VAL A 207 -7.78 7.66 -9.22
N ILE A 208 -8.10 7.46 -7.95
CA ILE A 208 -7.65 8.35 -6.87
C ILE A 208 -6.17 8.09 -6.61
N LYS A 209 -5.38 9.15 -6.58
CA LYS A 209 -3.93 9.10 -6.36
C LYS A 209 -3.62 9.45 -4.93
N GLN A 210 -2.97 8.54 -4.23
CA GLN A 210 -2.54 8.73 -2.84
C GLN A 210 -1.02 8.69 -2.72
N ILE A 211 -0.49 9.37 -1.69
CA ILE A 211 0.87 9.15 -1.21
C ILE A 211 0.80 8.72 0.25
N HIS A 212 1.52 7.67 0.61
CA HIS A 212 1.63 7.22 1.99
C HIS A 212 2.99 7.60 2.58
N LEU A 213 2.95 8.33 3.71
CA LEU A 213 4.11 8.85 4.42
C LEU A 213 4.11 8.36 5.87
N HIS A 214 5.26 7.87 6.36
CA HIS A 214 5.44 7.58 7.78
C HIS A 214 5.76 8.85 8.58
N ALA A 215 6.54 9.77 7.99
CA ALA A 215 6.89 11.05 8.59
C ALA A 215 6.19 12.23 7.90
N PRO A 216 5.60 13.16 8.65
CA PRO A 216 4.89 14.29 8.06
C PRO A 216 5.79 15.46 7.66
N SER A 217 7.10 15.43 7.92
CA SER A 217 8.03 16.56 7.77
C SER A 217 8.05 17.17 6.35
N ARG A 218 7.74 16.37 5.32
CA ARG A 218 7.69 16.81 3.91
C ARG A 218 6.27 16.88 3.36
N ILE A 219 5.24 16.82 4.21
CA ILE A 219 3.84 16.78 3.76
C ILE A 219 3.47 18.05 2.97
N THR A 220 3.98 19.21 3.37
CA THR A 220 3.71 20.47 2.68
C THR A 220 4.22 20.49 1.24
N ASP A 221 5.35 19.85 0.97
CA ASP A 221 5.87 19.71 -0.38
C ASP A 221 4.93 18.83 -1.23
N MET A 222 4.39 17.75 -0.63
CA MET A 222 3.46 16.85 -1.32
C MET A 222 2.13 17.53 -1.66
N LEU A 223 1.69 18.52 -0.88
CA LEU A 223 0.49 19.30 -1.19
C LEU A 223 0.64 20.16 -2.47
N GLU A 224 1.86 20.45 -2.91
CA GLU A 224 2.13 21.22 -4.14
C GLU A 224 2.05 20.35 -5.41
N ILE A 225 2.01 19.01 -5.28
CA ILE A 225 1.90 18.09 -6.43
C ILE A 225 0.49 18.17 -7.00
N LYS A 226 0.36 18.69 -8.22
CA LYS A 226 -0.94 18.92 -8.88
C LYS A 226 -1.71 17.62 -9.10
N ASN A 227 -0.99 16.59 -9.54
CA ASN A 227 -1.58 15.29 -9.87
C ASN A 227 -1.95 14.43 -8.66
N LEU A 228 -1.53 14.77 -7.44
CA LEU A 228 -1.87 14.07 -6.21
C LEU A 228 -3.26 14.50 -5.73
N GLY A 229 -4.08 13.56 -5.23
CA GLY A 229 -5.40 13.84 -4.65
C GLY A 229 -5.43 13.73 -3.13
N VAL A 230 -4.74 12.73 -2.58
CA VAL A 230 -4.85 12.37 -1.15
C VAL A 230 -3.48 12.18 -0.53
N VAL A 231 -3.22 12.82 0.60
CA VAL A 231 -2.05 12.54 1.45
C VAL A 231 -2.46 11.59 2.57
N SER A 232 -1.63 10.58 2.85
CA SER A 232 -1.89 9.56 3.87
C SER A 232 -0.85 9.61 4.96
N LEU A 233 -1.30 9.67 6.23
CA LEU A 233 -0.47 9.75 7.42
C LEU A 233 -0.81 8.67 8.44
N GLU A 234 0.21 8.15 9.09
CA GLU A 234 0.09 7.37 10.32
C GLU A 234 -0.32 8.29 11.48
N TYR A 235 -1.29 7.86 12.27
CA TYR A 235 -1.73 8.62 13.45
C TYR A 235 -1.83 7.74 14.69
N ALA A 236 -2.21 6.47 14.56
CA ALA A 236 -2.43 5.63 15.73
C ALA A 236 -1.15 5.34 16.50
N ALA A 237 -0.05 5.00 15.81
CA ALA A 237 1.27 4.81 16.42
C ALA A 237 2.00 6.14 16.69
N SER A 238 1.71 7.18 15.91
CA SER A 238 2.37 8.48 15.96
C SER A 238 1.36 9.63 16.12
N PRO A 239 0.76 9.82 17.31
CA PRO A 239 -0.36 10.75 17.51
C PRO A 239 -0.08 12.22 17.18
N LYS A 240 1.19 12.65 17.21
CA LYS A 240 1.59 14.01 16.84
C LYS A 240 1.50 14.28 15.32
N ASN A 241 1.52 13.25 14.49
CA ASN A 241 1.47 13.42 13.04
C ASN A 241 0.19 14.13 12.59
N ILE A 242 -0.91 13.97 13.31
CA ILE A 242 -2.18 14.63 13.00
C ILE A 242 -2.07 16.18 13.03
N ASP A 243 -1.08 16.72 13.72
CA ASP A 243 -0.87 18.17 13.86
C ASP A 243 0.01 18.77 12.75
N ALA A 244 0.59 17.95 11.89
CA ALA A 244 1.48 18.39 10.83
C ALA A 244 0.76 19.12 9.68
N VAL A 245 -0.54 18.91 9.54
CA VAL A 245 -1.36 19.55 8.51
C VAL A 245 -2.70 20.00 9.11
N SER A 246 -3.22 21.11 8.60
CA SER A 246 -4.54 21.62 8.98
C SER A 246 -5.55 21.40 7.85
N LYS A 247 -6.85 21.34 8.21
CA LYS A 247 -7.95 21.30 7.25
C LYS A 247 -7.84 22.48 6.25
N ARG A 248 -7.58 23.69 6.73
CA ARG A 248 -7.43 24.88 5.90
C ARG A 248 -6.32 24.74 4.86
N LEU A 249 -5.20 24.10 5.24
CA LEU A 249 -4.08 23.88 4.30
C LEU A 249 -4.45 22.88 3.21
N LEU A 250 -5.16 21.81 3.58
CA LEU A 250 -5.67 20.83 2.60
C LEU A 250 -6.66 21.47 1.63
N GLU A 251 -7.62 22.24 2.13
CA GLU A 251 -8.60 22.97 1.31
C GLU A 251 -7.92 23.97 0.37
N ALA A 252 -6.93 24.71 0.86
CA ALA A 252 -6.18 25.67 0.03
C ALA A 252 -5.37 24.99 -1.08
N ALA A 253 -4.91 23.77 -0.86
CA ALA A 253 -4.17 22.97 -1.82
C ALA A 253 -5.07 22.10 -2.73
N ASP A 254 -6.39 22.11 -2.52
CA ASP A 254 -7.34 21.19 -3.16
C ASP A 254 -6.95 19.71 -2.96
N LYS A 255 -6.64 19.34 -1.69
CA LYS A 255 -6.23 18.00 -1.31
C LYS A 255 -7.12 17.43 -0.22
N GLN A 256 -7.18 16.11 -0.20
CA GLN A 256 -7.84 15.30 0.81
C GLN A 256 -6.81 14.58 1.68
N ILE A 257 -7.26 14.03 2.79
CA ILE A 257 -6.40 13.29 3.72
C ILE A 257 -6.97 11.92 4.04
N ARG A 258 -6.06 10.96 4.14
CA ARG A 258 -6.26 9.66 4.75
C ARG A 258 -5.56 9.62 6.10
N ILE A 259 -6.25 9.20 7.15
CA ILE A 259 -5.68 9.08 8.50
C ILE A 259 -5.70 7.62 8.95
N GLY A 260 -4.53 7.10 9.32
CA GLY A 260 -4.40 5.82 9.98
C GLY A 260 -4.94 5.90 11.42
N ILE A 261 -5.82 4.99 11.82
CA ILE A 261 -6.51 5.02 13.11
C ILE A 261 -6.29 3.78 13.96
N SER A 262 -5.68 2.74 13.43
CA SER A 262 -5.31 1.52 14.15
C SER A 262 -3.82 1.22 14.00
N ARG A 263 -3.19 0.83 15.10
CA ARG A 263 -1.74 0.59 15.17
C ARG A 263 -1.34 -0.64 14.36
N THR A 264 -0.24 -0.51 13.64
CA THR A 264 0.35 -1.60 12.84
C THR A 264 1.80 -1.90 13.23
N ASP A 265 2.37 -1.14 14.13
CA ASP A 265 3.74 -1.24 14.64
C ASP A 265 3.94 -2.46 15.55
N ILE A 266 3.79 -3.65 14.98
CA ILE A 266 3.68 -4.93 15.68
C ILE A 266 4.84 -5.20 16.65
N ASN A 267 6.06 -4.79 16.31
CA ASN A 267 7.23 -4.98 17.18
C ASN A 267 7.07 -4.18 18.49
N ASN A 268 6.58 -2.94 18.43
CA ASN A 268 6.33 -2.14 19.63
C ASN A 268 5.17 -2.72 20.45
N ILE A 269 4.10 -3.15 19.76
CA ILE A 269 2.95 -3.80 20.43
C ILE A 269 3.41 -5.06 21.19
N ILE A 270 4.23 -5.92 20.58
CA ILE A 270 4.78 -7.12 21.23
C ILE A 270 5.69 -6.74 22.41
N ALA A 271 6.53 -5.73 22.25
CA ALA A 271 7.40 -5.24 23.33
C ALA A 271 6.59 -4.74 24.54
N GLU A 272 5.55 -3.93 24.29
CA GLU A 272 4.64 -3.44 25.35
C GLU A 272 3.88 -4.58 26.06
N LEU A 273 3.50 -5.63 25.33
CA LEU A 273 2.85 -6.80 25.92
C LEU A 273 3.86 -7.65 26.73
N TYR A 274 5.08 -7.77 26.26
CA TYR A 274 6.15 -8.47 26.99
C TYR A 274 6.47 -7.79 28.33
N GLU A 275 6.53 -6.44 28.36
CA GLU A 275 6.68 -5.68 29.59
C GLU A 275 5.55 -5.91 30.60
N LYS A 276 4.35 -6.24 30.12
CA LYS A 276 3.17 -6.62 30.93
C LYS A 276 3.15 -8.13 31.29
N GLY A 277 4.23 -8.87 31.00
CA GLY A 277 4.34 -10.30 31.28
C GLY A 277 3.65 -11.23 30.26
N ILE A 278 3.18 -10.71 29.13
CA ILE A 278 2.52 -11.48 28.07
C ILE A 278 3.58 -11.86 27.02
N THR A 279 4.15 -13.04 27.13
CA THR A 279 5.28 -13.50 26.29
C THR A 279 4.83 -14.17 24.98
N LYS A 280 3.57 -14.63 24.89
CA LYS A 280 2.98 -15.28 23.70
C LYS A 280 1.57 -14.71 23.48
N PRO A 281 1.47 -13.47 22.96
CA PRO A 281 0.16 -12.86 22.76
C PRO A 281 -0.62 -13.60 21.67
N ASN A 282 -1.92 -13.76 21.88
CA ASN A 282 -2.87 -14.21 20.87
C ASN A 282 -3.36 -13.02 20.01
N ALA A 283 -4.17 -13.30 18.99
CA ALA A 283 -4.69 -12.26 18.08
C ALA A 283 -5.48 -11.17 18.83
N GLU A 284 -6.30 -11.55 19.82
CA GLU A 284 -7.11 -10.63 20.64
C GLU A 284 -6.25 -9.63 21.44
N GLN A 285 -5.07 -10.06 21.90
CA GLN A 285 -4.15 -9.23 22.69
C GLN A 285 -3.29 -8.33 21.81
N LEU A 286 -3.06 -8.73 20.55
CA LEU A 286 -2.28 -7.93 19.59
C LEU A 286 -3.09 -6.76 19.01
N VAL A 287 -4.41 -6.88 18.98
CA VAL A 287 -5.29 -5.91 18.31
C VAL A 287 -5.98 -5.01 19.33
N GLU A 288 -5.87 -3.72 19.14
CA GLU A 288 -6.56 -2.71 19.95
C GLU A 288 -8.09 -2.91 19.93
N SER A 289 -8.77 -2.45 20.99
CA SER A 289 -10.24 -2.51 21.04
C SER A 289 -10.89 -1.54 20.05
N GLU A 290 -12.12 -1.87 19.64
CA GLU A 290 -12.91 -1.02 18.72
C GLU A 290 -13.11 0.38 19.28
N GLU A 291 -13.27 0.53 20.61
CA GLU A 291 -13.48 1.82 21.28
C GLU A 291 -12.26 2.74 21.14
N ILE A 292 -11.05 2.19 21.24
CA ILE A 292 -9.82 2.96 21.05
C ILE A 292 -9.70 3.45 19.60
N ILE A 293 -9.95 2.56 18.66
CA ILE A 293 -9.91 2.87 17.22
C ILE A 293 -10.98 3.91 16.88
N GLN A 294 -12.22 3.73 17.36
CA GLN A 294 -13.33 4.66 17.14
C GLN A 294 -13.03 6.04 17.70
N LYS A 295 -12.47 6.13 18.92
CA LYS A 295 -12.08 7.40 19.52
C LYS A 295 -11.06 8.17 18.65
N ARG A 296 -10.09 7.46 18.06
CA ARG A 296 -9.12 8.08 17.13
C ARG A 296 -9.81 8.54 15.85
N PHE A 297 -10.70 7.74 15.30
CA PHE A 297 -11.49 8.10 14.12
C PHE A 297 -12.28 9.37 14.34
N LEU A 298 -13.07 9.43 15.43
CA LEU A 298 -13.87 10.61 15.76
C LEU A 298 -13.03 11.87 15.94
N LYS A 299 -11.88 11.77 16.62
CA LYS A 299 -10.95 12.90 16.81
C LYS A 299 -10.36 13.36 15.46
N ALA A 300 -9.99 12.45 14.58
CA ALA A 300 -9.49 12.78 13.24
C ALA A 300 -10.61 13.43 12.39
N ARG A 301 -11.83 12.89 12.47
CA ARG A 301 -12.99 13.42 11.77
C ARG A 301 -13.40 14.81 12.26
N GLU A 302 -13.33 15.05 13.56
CA GLU A 302 -13.54 16.38 14.15
C GLU A 302 -12.53 17.41 13.59
N LYS A 303 -11.25 17.02 13.47
CA LYS A 303 -10.18 17.89 12.99
C LYS A 303 -10.27 18.22 11.50
N PHE A 304 -10.53 17.22 10.67
CA PHE A 304 -10.44 17.35 9.21
C PHE A 304 -11.81 17.46 8.52
N GLY A 305 -12.88 17.03 9.16
CA GLY A 305 -14.23 17.07 8.58
C GLY A 305 -14.31 16.37 7.23
N GLU A 306 -14.87 17.06 6.23
CA GLU A 306 -15.09 16.52 4.88
C GLU A 306 -13.80 16.29 4.07
N THR A 307 -12.66 16.88 4.48
CA THR A 307 -11.37 16.63 3.80
C THR A 307 -10.79 15.27 4.14
N MET A 308 -11.26 14.60 5.23
CA MET A 308 -10.91 13.23 5.56
C MET A 308 -11.79 12.25 4.79
N THR A 309 -11.34 11.85 3.62
CA THR A 309 -12.09 10.96 2.72
C THR A 309 -11.72 9.49 2.86
N PHE A 310 -10.58 9.18 3.47
CA PHE A 310 -10.12 7.82 3.72
C PHE A 310 -9.65 7.62 5.15
N THR A 311 -9.78 6.38 5.62
CA THR A 311 -9.24 5.93 6.90
C THR A 311 -8.96 4.43 6.89
N GLY A 312 -8.19 3.95 7.87
CA GLY A 312 -7.86 2.53 7.97
C GLY A 312 -6.70 2.29 8.94
N PRO A 313 -5.97 1.17 8.84
CA PRO A 313 -4.75 0.95 9.61
C PRO A 313 -3.66 1.96 9.22
N ASP A 314 -2.72 2.20 10.14
CA ASP A 314 -1.60 3.13 9.91
C ASP A 314 -0.76 2.73 8.70
N CYS A 315 -0.36 1.47 8.63
CA CYS A 315 0.54 0.93 7.61
C CYS A 315 0.15 -0.50 7.21
N GLY A 316 1.01 -1.17 6.43
CA GLY A 316 0.86 -2.57 6.06
C GLY A 316 1.00 -3.54 7.22
N LEU A 317 0.51 -4.76 7.04
CA LEU A 317 0.44 -5.81 8.06
C LEU A 317 1.38 -6.99 7.78
N GLY A 318 2.26 -6.91 6.77
CA GLY A 318 3.13 -8.02 6.35
C GLY A 318 4.05 -8.59 7.43
N GLY A 319 4.42 -7.78 8.43
CA GLY A 319 5.21 -8.20 9.59
C GLY A 319 4.39 -8.82 10.74
N TRP A 320 3.06 -8.87 10.64
CA TRP A 320 2.21 -9.45 11.67
C TRP A 320 2.38 -10.96 11.77
N PRO A 321 2.25 -11.57 12.98
CA PRO A 321 2.60 -12.97 13.19
C PRO A 321 1.66 -13.94 12.46
N THR A 322 0.40 -13.58 12.26
CA THR A 322 -0.59 -14.45 11.61
C THR A 322 -1.59 -13.66 10.78
N GLN A 323 -2.17 -14.30 9.75
CA GLN A 323 -3.29 -13.73 8.99
C GLN A 323 -4.52 -13.49 9.84
N GLU A 324 -4.76 -14.33 10.87
CA GLU A 324 -5.88 -14.18 11.80
C GLU A 324 -5.79 -12.85 12.57
N ALA A 325 -4.63 -12.54 13.14
CA ALA A 325 -4.44 -11.29 13.87
C ALA A 325 -4.55 -10.07 12.94
N ALA A 326 -3.98 -10.15 11.75
CA ALA A 326 -4.08 -9.08 10.75
C ALA A 326 -5.53 -8.89 10.26
N GLN A 327 -6.26 -9.97 10.03
CA GLN A 327 -7.68 -9.93 9.66
C GLN A 327 -8.53 -9.31 10.77
N LEU A 328 -8.31 -9.72 12.02
CA LEU A 328 -9.02 -9.16 13.18
C LEU A 328 -8.80 -7.64 13.32
N LEU A 329 -7.58 -7.15 13.05
CA LEU A 329 -7.31 -5.70 13.04
C LEU A 329 -8.15 -4.98 11.98
N LEU A 330 -8.17 -5.49 10.75
CA LEU A 330 -8.95 -4.90 9.66
C LEU A 330 -10.46 -4.91 9.98
N GLU A 331 -10.98 -6.02 10.54
CA GLU A 331 -12.37 -6.15 10.96
C GLU A 331 -12.74 -5.15 12.06
N ARG A 332 -11.91 -5.02 13.11
CA ARG A 332 -12.14 -4.06 14.19
C ARG A 332 -12.09 -2.63 13.68
N THR A 333 -11.12 -2.33 12.80
CA THR A 333 -11.03 -1.02 12.16
C THR A 333 -12.29 -0.67 11.40
N ALA A 334 -12.77 -1.59 10.54
CA ALA A 334 -13.98 -1.39 9.77
C ALA A 334 -15.23 -1.23 10.68
N ARG A 335 -15.38 -2.09 11.71
CA ARG A 335 -16.50 -1.98 12.65
C ARG A 335 -16.48 -0.69 13.46
N ALA A 336 -15.29 -0.25 13.92
CA ALA A 336 -15.12 0.99 14.67
C ALA A 336 -15.57 2.23 13.87
N VAL A 337 -15.26 2.27 12.58
CA VAL A 337 -15.67 3.37 11.70
C VAL A 337 -17.17 3.32 11.39
N LYS A 338 -17.71 2.13 11.08
CA LYS A 338 -19.13 1.97 10.73
C LYS A 338 -20.11 2.19 11.89
N LYS A 339 -19.61 2.13 13.14
CA LYS A 339 -20.39 2.44 14.35
C LYS A 339 -20.33 3.90 14.77
N ALA A 340 -19.48 4.70 14.14
CA ALA A 340 -19.24 6.11 14.50
C ALA A 340 -20.15 7.06 13.71
#